data_a090b6bd11b13df39693de397770bd5d
#
_entry.id   a090b6bd11b13df39693de397770bd5d
#
_cell.length_a   1.000
_cell.length_b   1.000
_cell.length_c   1.000
_cell.angle_alpha   90.00
_cell.angle_beta   90.00
_cell.angle_gamma   90.00
#
_symmetry.space_group_name_H-M   'P 1'
#
loop_
_entity.id
_entity.type
_entity.pdbx_description
1 polymer ?
#
loop_
_entity_poly.entity_id
_entity_poly.type
_entity_poly.pdbx_seq_one_letter_code
_entity_poly.pdbx_strand_id
1 'polypeptide(L)'
;MERGRRARRTALYAAAVLLCLMLAACGFVRSRRAAHYRPIAAAAASYEHVLVLGSAAAAEELLRNCAAKDVDFVTPEKQFVWTVSARLHRYTEDPFRFLEKREKHYDFILVALVAPKTEAENRAYTNLFYRMCANHLNEGGALAVETVSPNAFPAAYRCLALTMESEGLSVQRLLLPKEGGEESGVLFAAREAGSPVLPADTPLQRVKEPTGTEIPPVGVNRLNRPLLLNYLEEEEKKK
;
A
#
# COMPACT_ATOMS: atom_id res chain seq x y z
N MET A 1 -25.15 -51.45 14.08
CA MET A 1 -24.63 -50.74 12.90
C MET A 1 -25.15 -49.31 12.68
N GLU A 2 -26.37 -48.96 13.10
CA GLU A 2 -26.95 -47.60 12.92
C GLU A 2 -26.30 -46.48 13.73
N ARG A 3 -25.88 -46.76 14.99
CA ARG A 3 -25.19 -45.74 15.84
C ARG A 3 -23.90 -45.20 15.22
N GLY A 4 -23.13 -46.04 14.55
CA GLY A 4 -21.89 -45.60 13.89
C GLY A 4 -22.13 -44.73 12.64
N ARG A 5 -23.24 -44.96 11.91
CA ARG A 5 -23.62 -44.13 10.76
C ARG A 5 -24.15 -42.76 11.19
N ARG A 6 -24.88 -42.67 12.30
CA ARG A 6 -25.34 -41.38 12.86
C ARG A 6 -24.17 -40.55 13.36
N ALA A 7 -23.22 -41.15 14.09
CA ALA A 7 -22.04 -40.46 14.58
C ALA A 7 -21.14 -39.90 13.45
N ARG A 8 -20.98 -40.65 12.36
CA ARG A 8 -20.25 -40.17 11.16
C ARG A 8 -20.97 -39.03 10.43
N ARG A 9 -22.31 -39.06 10.36
CA ARG A 9 -23.09 -37.97 9.74
C ARG A 9 -23.00 -36.68 10.58
N THR A 10 -23.14 -36.79 11.93
CA THR A 10 -23.00 -35.62 12.80
C THR A 10 -21.60 -35.03 12.77
N ALA A 11 -20.56 -35.86 12.69
CA ALA A 11 -19.16 -35.36 12.51
C ALA A 11 -18.95 -34.66 11.18
N LEU A 12 -19.52 -35.18 10.06
CA LEU A 12 -19.48 -34.54 8.77
C LEU A 12 -20.22 -33.19 8.74
N TYR A 13 -21.40 -33.10 9.36
CA TYR A 13 -22.12 -31.81 9.46
C TYR A 13 -21.35 -30.79 10.33
N ALA A 14 -20.78 -31.21 11.45
CA ALA A 14 -19.98 -30.35 12.31
C ALA A 14 -18.74 -29.82 11.55
N ALA A 15 -18.04 -30.67 10.79
CA ALA A 15 -16.90 -30.29 9.98
C ALA A 15 -17.30 -29.31 8.84
N ALA A 16 -18.45 -29.54 8.19
CA ALA A 16 -18.95 -28.62 7.14
C ALA A 16 -19.34 -27.27 7.73
N VAL A 17 -20.00 -27.22 8.88
CA VAL A 17 -20.32 -25.94 9.57
C VAL A 17 -19.08 -25.22 9.99
N LEU A 18 -18.07 -25.89 10.54
CA LEU A 18 -16.78 -25.29 10.90
C LEU A 18 -16.06 -24.70 9.67
N LEU A 19 -16.05 -25.42 8.57
CA LEU A 19 -15.48 -24.95 7.30
C LEU A 19 -16.21 -23.70 6.78
N CYS A 20 -17.56 -23.70 6.81
CA CYS A 20 -18.36 -22.54 6.43
C CYS A 20 -18.07 -21.33 7.33
N LEU A 21 -17.94 -21.52 8.65
CA LEU A 21 -17.59 -20.44 9.59
C LEU A 21 -16.18 -19.90 9.33
N MET A 22 -15.21 -20.77 9.07
CA MET A 22 -13.84 -20.35 8.70
C MET A 22 -13.83 -19.57 7.40
N LEU A 23 -14.56 -20.03 6.38
CA LEU A 23 -14.66 -19.31 5.10
C LEU A 23 -15.34 -17.94 5.26
N ALA A 24 -16.40 -17.86 6.08
CA ALA A 24 -17.07 -16.61 6.40
C ALA A 24 -16.15 -15.64 7.17
N ALA A 25 -15.40 -16.14 8.15
CA ALA A 25 -14.42 -15.35 8.89
C ALA A 25 -13.28 -14.83 7.98
N CYS A 26 -12.74 -15.70 7.11
CA CYS A 26 -11.74 -15.31 6.12
C CYS A 26 -12.30 -14.25 5.16
N GLY A 27 -13.54 -14.39 4.70
CA GLY A 27 -14.22 -13.42 3.85
C GLY A 27 -14.40 -12.07 4.53
N PHE A 28 -14.76 -12.07 5.82
CA PHE A 28 -14.92 -10.84 6.61
C PHE A 28 -13.60 -10.09 6.82
N VAL A 29 -12.54 -10.80 7.23
CA VAL A 29 -11.19 -10.21 7.39
C VAL A 29 -10.67 -9.62 6.08
N ARG A 30 -10.89 -10.35 4.97
CA ARG A 30 -10.53 -9.89 3.63
C ARG A 30 -11.29 -8.62 3.24
N SER A 31 -12.60 -8.59 3.46
CA SER A 31 -13.43 -7.42 3.12
C SER A 31 -12.97 -6.18 3.86
N ARG A 32 -12.62 -6.30 5.15
CA ARG A 32 -12.07 -5.19 5.93
C ARG A 32 -10.70 -4.71 5.41
N ARG A 33 -9.80 -5.65 5.05
CA ARG A 33 -8.49 -5.30 4.49
C ARG A 33 -8.61 -4.60 3.13
N ALA A 34 -9.51 -5.07 2.28
CA ALA A 34 -9.76 -4.43 0.99
C ALA A 34 -10.40 -3.04 1.16
N ALA A 35 -11.38 -2.90 2.08
CA ALA A 35 -12.04 -1.63 2.36
C ALA A 35 -11.07 -0.52 2.82
N HIS A 36 -9.93 -0.89 3.42
CA HIS A 36 -8.87 0.04 3.77
C HIS A 36 -8.34 0.82 2.56
N TYR A 37 -8.29 0.20 1.38
CA TYR A 37 -7.76 0.83 0.17
C TYR A 37 -8.80 1.58 -0.67
N ARG A 38 -10.10 1.59 -0.27
CA ARG A 38 -11.16 2.31 -1.01
C ARG A 38 -10.85 3.80 -1.24
N PRO A 39 -10.34 4.55 -0.25
CA PRO A 39 -9.98 5.95 -0.46
C PRO A 39 -8.93 6.15 -1.54
N ILE A 40 -7.92 5.27 -1.58
CA ILE A 40 -6.88 5.31 -2.59
C ILE A 40 -7.44 4.87 -3.96
N ALA A 41 -8.29 3.84 -3.99
CA ALA A 41 -8.94 3.39 -5.21
C ALA A 41 -9.89 4.45 -5.79
N ALA A 42 -10.59 5.22 -4.95
CA ALA A 42 -11.39 6.35 -5.38
C ALA A 42 -10.52 7.45 -6.02
N ALA A 43 -9.36 7.75 -5.42
CA ALA A 43 -8.40 8.70 -5.98
C ALA A 43 -7.79 8.20 -7.31
N ALA A 44 -7.74 6.89 -7.52
CA ALA A 44 -7.20 6.24 -8.70
C ALA A 44 -8.26 5.84 -9.75
N ALA A 45 -9.52 6.24 -9.58
CA ALA A 45 -10.65 5.70 -10.34
C ALA A 45 -10.55 5.86 -11.87
N SER A 46 -9.88 6.91 -12.36
CA SER A 46 -9.74 7.23 -13.78
C SER A 46 -8.52 6.61 -14.47
N TYR A 47 -7.59 6.01 -13.71
CA TYR A 47 -6.36 5.45 -14.28
C TYR A 47 -6.59 4.06 -14.89
N GLU A 48 -5.97 3.83 -16.05
CA GLU A 48 -6.18 2.62 -16.86
C GLU A 48 -5.09 1.57 -16.65
N HIS A 49 -3.83 1.98 -16.54
CA HIS A 49 -2.67 1.11 -16.35
C HIS A 49 -2.12 1.25 -14.94
N VAL A 50 -2.34 0.23 -14.11
CA VAL A 50 -2.08 0.29 -12.68
C VAL A 50 -1.02 -0.70 -12.26
N LEU A 51 -0.05 -0.25 -11.45
CA LEU A 51 0.92 -1.10 -10.77
C LEU A 51 0.67 -1.09 -9.26
N VAL A 52 0.58 -2.27 -8.65
CA VAL A 52 0.46 -2.42 -7.21
C VAL A 52 1.65 -3.20 -6.67
N LEU A 53 2.40 -2.60 -5.77
CA LEU A 53 3.57 -3.19 -5.13
C LEU A 53 3.25 -3.55 -3.67
N GLY A 54 3.21 -4.84 -3.36
CA GLY A 54 3.16 -5.39 -2.01
C GLY A 54 1.83 -5.99 -1.58
N SER A 55 0.71 -5.27 -1.64
CA SER A 55 -0.56 -5.73 -1.02
C SER A 55 -1.55 -6.33 -2.02
N ALA A 56 -1.89 -7.62 -1.81
CA ALA A 56 -2.95 -8.29 -2.56
C ALA A 56 -4.34 -7.64 -2.35
N ALA A 57 -4.62 -7.16 -1.13
CA ALA A 57 -5.88 -6.48 -0.81
C ALA A 57 -6.01 -5.15 -1.57
N ALA A 58 -4.89 -4.42 -1.72
CA ALA A 58 -4.83 -3.21 -2.53
C ALA A 58 -5.10 -3.51 -4.00
N ALA A 59 -4.45 -4.53 -4.57
CA ALA A 59 -4.65 -4.93 -5.96
C ALA A 59 -6.10 -5.33 -6.24
N GLU A 60 -6.73 -6.08 -5.34
CA GLU A 60 -8.14 -6.46 -5.46
C GLU A 60 -9.09 -5.25 -5.38
N GLU A 61 -8.80 -4.26 -4.54
CA GLU A 61 -9.66 -3.09 -4.38
C GLU A 61 -9.54 -2.15 -5.60
N LEU A 62 -8.33 -1.93 -6.09
CA LEU A 62 -8.13 -1.15 -7.31
C LEU A 62 -8.78 -1.83 -8.52
N LEU A 63 -8.61 -3.14 -8.65
CA LEU A 63 -9.23 -3.91 -9.74
C LEU A 63 -10.77 -3.80 -9.77
N ARG A 64 -11.40 -3.64 -8.60
CA ARG A 64 -12.87 -3.49 -8.49
C ARG A 64 -13.36 -2.08 -8.76
N ASN A 65 -12.59 -1.07 -8.33
CA ASN A 65 -13.08 0.32 -8.24
C ASN A 65 -12.40 1.29 -9.20
N CYS A 66 -11.36 0.86 -9.93
CA CYS A 66 -10.74 1.69 -10.97
C CYS A 66 -11.19 1.27 -12.36
N ALA A 67 -11.12 2.22 -13.31
CA ALA A 67 -11.32 1.96 -14.72
C ALA A 67 -10.18 1.15 -15.37
N ALA A 68 -9.33 0.52 -14.54
CA ALA A 68 -8.13 -0.16 -14.96
C ALA A 68 -8.38 -1.20 -16.05
N LYS A 69 -7.70 -1.05 -17.17
CA LYS A 69 -7.63 -2.03 -18.26
C LYS A 69 -6.74 -3.20 -17.88
N ASP A 70 -5.66 -2.90 -17.15
CA ASP A 70 -4.75 -3.90 -16.59
C ASP A 70 -4.20 -3.44 -15.23
N VAL A 71 -3.98 -4.40 -14.36
CA VAL A 71 -3.39 -4.25 -13.05
C VAL A 71 -2.24 -5.22 -12.92
N ASP A 72 -1.02 -4.71 -12.83
CA ASP A 72 0.16 -5.50 -12.50
C ASP A 72 0.32 -5.52 -10.98
N PHE A 73 0.31 -6.71 -10.40
CA PHE A 73 0.51 -6.92 -8.97
C PHE A 73 1.83 -7.62 -8.70
N VAL A 74 2.71 -6.97 -7.95
CA VAL A 74 4.06 -7.43 -7.65
C VAL A 74 4.25 -7.58 -6.14
N THR A 75 4.71 -8.74 -5.71
CA THR A 75 5.02 -9.02 -4.31
C THR A 75 6.15 -10.04 -4.19
N PRO A 76 7.09 -9.89 -3.24
CA PRO A 76 8.15 -10.87 -3.03
C PRO A 76 7.62 -12.18 -2.43
N GLU A 77 6.46 -12.13 -1.79
CA GLU A 77 5.84 -13.28 -1.13
C GLU A 77 4.67 -13.82 -1.95
N LYS A 78 4.41 -15.11 -1.86
CA LYS A 78 3.21 -15.74 -2.43
C LYS A 78 1.97 -15.29 -1.66
N GLN A 79 1.41 -14.16 -2.04
CA GLN A 79 0.12 -13.72 -1.52
C GLN A 79 -1.02 -14.28 -2.35
N PHE A 80 -2.06 -14.73 -1.66
CA PHE A 80 -3.24 -15.23 -2.34
C PHE A 80 -4.16 -14.07 -2.74
N VAL A 81 -4.43 -13.96 -4.03
CA VAL A 81 -5.43 -13.05 -4.60
C VAL A 81 -6.63 -13.87 -5.02
N TRP A 82 -7.78 -13.60 -4.42
CA TRP A 82 -9.02 -14.36 -4.66
C TRP A 82 -9.71 -13.96 -5.97
N THR A 83 -9.49 -12.72 -6.41
CA THR A 83 -10.12 -12.23 -7.63
C THR A 83 -9.44 -12.83 -8.85
N VAL A 84 -10.19 -13.60 -9.62
CA VAL A 84 -9.76 -14.09 -10.94
C VAL A 84 -10.23 -13.07 -11.98
N SER A 85 -9.28 -12.43 -12.67
CA SER A 85 -9.59 -11.47 -13.72
C SER A 85 -8.50 -11.53 -14.79
N ALA A 86 -8.91 -11.47 -16.06
CA ALA A 86 -7.97 -11.34 -17.17
C ALA A 86 -7.16 -10.03 -17.14
N ARG A 87 -7.65 -9.04 -16.41
CA ARG A 87 -6.97 -7.75 -16.23
C ARG A 87 -5.88 -7.77 -15.15
N LEU A 88 -5.74 -8.86 -14.38
CA LEU A 88 -4.79 -8.96 -13.26
C LEU A 88 -3.60 -9.83 -13.65
N HIS A 89 -2.44 -9.21 -13.76
CA HIS A 89 -1.16 -9.88 -13.96
C HIS A 89 -0.39 -9.94 -12.64
N ARG A 90 0.08 -11.13 -12.26
CA ARG A 90 0.73 -11.37 -10.96
C ARG A 90 2.19 -11.71 -11.16
N TYR A 91 3.04 -11.05 -10.38
CA TYR A 91 4.47 -11.27 -10.39
C TYR A 91 4.94 -11.57 -8.96
N THR A 92 5.58 -12.73 -8.76
CA THR A 92 6.23 -13.09 -7.49
C THR A 92 7.70 -12.72 -7.62
N GLU A 93 8.00 -11.45 -7.38
CA GLU A 93 9.33 -10.86 -7.54
C GLU A 93 9.50 -9.70 -6.57
N ASP A 94 10.74 -9.38 -6.22
CA ASP A 94 11.08 -8.18 -5.45
C ASP A 94 10.69 -6.91 -6.22
N PRO A 95 9.95 -5.95 -5.62
CA PRO A 95 9.48 -4.74 -6.30
C PRO A 95 10.60 -3.91 -6.93
N PHE A 96 11.75 -3.81 -6.26
CA PHE A 96 12.90 -3.09 -6.78
C PHE A 96 13.43 -3.72 -8.07
N ARG A 97 13.61 -5.06 -8.06
CA ARG A 97 14.05 -5.81 -9.25
C ARG A 97 13.01 -5.79 -10.37
N PHE A 98 11.73 -5.78 -10.02
CA PHE A 98 10.66 -5.68 -11.00
C PHE A 98 10.77 -4.38 -11.81
N LEU A 99 10.93 -3.24 -11.12
CA LEU A 99 11.09 -1.94 -11.77
C LEU A 99 12.42 -1.82 -12.53
N GLU A 100 13.50 -2.43 -12.04
CA GLU A 100 14.81 -2.41 -12.70
C GLU A 100 14.81 -3.13 -14.06
N LYS A 101 14.02 -4.19 -14.21
CA LYS A 101 14.04 -5.07 -15.39
C LYS A 101 13.03 -4.70 -16.47
N ARG A 102 12.06 -3.86 -16.18
CA ARG A 102 10.93 -3.59 -17.08
C ARG A 102 10.89 -2.14 -17.51
N GLU A 103 10.40 -1.93 -18.74
CA GLU A 103 10.25 -0.60 -19.34
C GLU A 103 8.78 -0.17 -19.40
N LYS A 104 7.84 -0.98 -18.86
CA LYS A 104 6.41 -0.67 -18.85
C LYS A 104 6.14 0.56 -17.99
N HIS A 105 5.30 1.46 -18.51
CA HIS A 105 4.86 2.66 -17.81
C HIS A 105 3.42 2.49 -17.33
N TYR A 106 3.06 3.24 -16.29
CA TYR A 106 1.79 3.15 -15.58
C TYR A 106 1.19 4.53 -15.36
N ASP A 107 -0.15 4.61 -15.38
CA ASP A 107 -0.86 5.82 -15.03
C ASP A 107 -0.93 5.99 -13.52
N PHE A 108 -0.93 4.86 -12.79
CA PHE A 108 -0.97 4.87 -11.33
C PHE A 108 -0.08 3.76 -10.76
N ILE A 109 0.76 4.13 -9.80
CA ILE A 109 1.58 3.19 -9.04
C ILE A 109 1.19 3.30 -7.56
N LEU A 110 0.79 2.18 -6.95
CA LEU A 110 0.54 2.08 -5.52
C LEU A 110 1.63 1.24 -4.85
N VAL A 111 2.37 1.85 -3.94
CA VAL A 111 3.31 1.17 -3.03
C VAL A 111 2.60 0.92 -1.71
N ALA A 112 2.24 -0.33 -1.44
CA ALA A 112 1.54 -0.78 -0.24
C ALA A 112 2.37 -1.90 0.43
N LEU A 113 3.58 -1.54 0.82
CA LEU A 113 4.54 -2.41 1.49
C LEU A 113 4.47 -2.20 3.01
N VAL A 114 4.82 -3.22 3.76
CA VAL A 114 4.94 -3.13 5.23
C VAL A 114 6.14 -2.26 5.59
N ALA A 115 6.02 -1.44 6.66
CA ALA A 115 7.13 -0.62 7.15
C ALA A 115 8.41 -1.46 7.34
N PRO A 116 9.58 -0.98 6.89
CA PRO A 116 10.79 -1.77 6.88
C PRO A 116 11.32 -1.99 8.31
N LYS A 117 11.80 -3.22 8.56
CA LYS A 117 12.48 -3.61 9.81
C LYS A 117 13.97 -3.91 9.59
N THR A 118 14.36 -4.06 8.34
CA THR A 118 15.71 -4.41 7.93
C THR A 118 16.21 -3.50 6.82
N GLU A 119 17.52 -3.40 6.64
CA GLU A 119 18.10 -2.65 5.52
C GLU A 119 17.67 -3.20 4.15
N ALA A 120 17.49 -4.53 4.05
CA ALA A 120 17.02 -5.15 2.83
C ALA A 120 15.60 -4.69 2.45
N GLU A 121 14.70 -4.60 3.42
CA GLU A 121 13.34 -4.09 3.24
C GLU A 121 13.35 -2.56 2.98
N ASN A 122 14.26 -1.84 3.64
CA ASN A 122 14.40 -0.39 3.48
C ASN A 122 14.74 0.04 2.03
N ARG A 123 15.26 -0.85 1.19
CA ARG A 123 15.55 -0.54 -0.23
C ARG A 123 14.34 0.01 -0.97
N ALA A 124 13.14 -0.50 -0.68
CA ALA A 124 11.88 -0.07 -1.27
C ALA A 124 11.34 1.27 -0.72
N TYR A 125 12.13 1.96 0.11
CA TYR A 125 11.78 3.25 0.72
C TYR A 125 12.86 4.31 0.50
N THR A 126 13.81 4.03 -0.40
CA THR A 126 14.92 4.93 -0.69
C THR A 126 14.61 5.87 -1.84
N ASN A 127 15.38 6.94 -1.93
CA ASN A 127 15.29 7.88 -3.05
C ASN A 127 15.47 7.19 -4.41
N LEU A 128 16.37 6.20 -4.52
CA LEU A 128 16.55 5.43 -5.75
C LEU A 128 15.27 4.68 -6.15
N PHE A 129 14.58 4.06 -5.18
CA PHE A 129 13.32 3.37 -5.45
C PHE A 129 12.23 4.32 -5.95
N TYR A 130 12.09 5.49 -5.32
CA TYR A 130 11.09 6.47 -5.76
C TYR A 130 11.43 7.10 -7.11
N ARG A 131 12.70 7.27 -7.43
CA ARG A 131 13.15 7.64 -8.79
C ARG A 131 12.73 6.59 -9.81
N MET A 132 12.91 5.30 -9.49
CA MET A 132 12.48 4.20 -10.37
C MET A 132 10.95 4.22 -10.55
N CYS A 133 10.17 4.37 -9.47
CA CYS A 133 8.71 4.53 -9.57
C CYS A 133 8.35 5.73 -10.47
N ALA A 134 8.98 6.89 -10.24
CA ALA A 134 8.75 8.08 -11.05
C ALA A 134 9.07 7.86 -12.53
N ASN A 135 10.15 7.14 -12.85
CA ASN A 135 10.51 6.83 -14.23
C ASN A 135 9.52 5.89 -14.93
N HIS A 136 8.75 5.12 -14.17
CA HIS A 136 7.70 4.25 -14.69
C HIS A 136 6.31 4.90 -14.72
N LEU A 137 6.19 6.18 -14.38
CA LEU A 137 4.94 6.92 -14.54
C LEU A 137 4.80 7.47 -15.96
N ASN A 138 3.61 7.31 -16.53
CA ASN A 138 3.17 8.05 -17.70
C ASN A 138 3.09 9.54 -17.40
N GLU A 139 3.02 10.37 -18.43
CA GLU A 139 2.67 11.79 -18.29
C GLU A 139 1.29 11.94 -17.61
N GLY A 140 1.19 12.81 -16.62
CA GLY A 140 -0.01 12.94 -15.79
C GLY A 140 -0.29 11.77 -14.83
N GLY A 141 0.61 10.80 -14.76
CA GLY A 141 0.50 9.67 -13.84
C GLY A 141 0.79 10.04 -12.39
N ALA A 142 0.33 9.19 -11.45
CA ALA A 142 0.45 9.41 -10.03
C ALA A 142 1.06 8.21 -9.29
N LEU A 143 1.79 8.52 -8.20
CA LEU A 143 2.36 7.58 -7.25
C LEU A 143 1.69 7.75 -5.89
N ALA A 144 1.09 6.70 -5.34
CA ALA A 144 0.64 6.65 -3.97
C ALA A 144 1.52 5.70 -3.15
N VAL A 145 1.93 6.14 -1.97
CA VAL A 145 2.75 5.33 -1.05
C VAL A 145 2.03 5.26 0.29
N GLU A 146 1.57 4.08 0.67
CA GLU A 146 1.10 3.83 2.02
C GLU A 146 2.27 3.83 2.98
N THR A 147 2.14 4.55 4.08
CA THR A 147 3.21 4.75 5.04
C THR A 147 2.72 4.58 6.47
N VAL A 148 3.64 4.75 7.42
CA VAL A 148 3.31 4.84 8.85
C VAL A 148 2.41 6.04 9.15
N SER A 149 1.67 5.98 10.26
CA SER A 149 0.85 7.10 10.74
C SER A 149 1.71 8.34 11.00
N PRO A 150 1.37 9.51 10.44
CA PRO A 150 2.07 10.76 10.72
C PRO A 150 1.94 11.22 12.17
N ASN A 151 0.88 10.78 12.87
CA ASN A 151 0.68 11.10 14.28
C ASN A 151 1.52 10.20 15.20
N ALA A 152 1.71 8.93 14.83
CA ALA A 152 2.47 7.97 15.63
C ALA A 152 3.97 7.97 15.30
N PHE A 153 4.34 8.34 14.07
CA PHE A 153 5.71 8.30 13.55
C PHE A 153 6.00 9.55 12.68
N PRO A 154 5.95 10.76 13.25
CA PRO A 154 6.04 12.00 12.48
C PRO A 154 7.39 12.19 11.76
N ALA A 155 8.52 11.82 12.38
CA ALA A 155 9.84 11.94 11.75
C ALA A 155 10.01 10.94 10.60
N ALA A 156 9.59 9.69 10.78
CA ALA A 156 9.62 8.68 9.73
C ALA A 156 8.73 9.08 8.53
N TYR A 157 7.52 9.56 8.79
CA TYR A 157 6.61 10.05 7.76
C TYR A 157 7.20 11.22 6.96
N ARG A 158 7.78 12.21 7.64
CA ARG A 158 8.45 13.35 7.00
C ARG A 158 9.69 12.93 6.21
N CYS A 159 10.47 11.98 6.74
CA CYS A 159 11.62 11.43 6.03
C CYS A 159 11.22 10.82 4.69
N LEU A 160 10.11 10.07 4.66
CA LEU A 160 9.58 9.49 3.40
C LEU A 160 9.13 10.58 2.42
N ALA A 161 8.37 11.58 2.89
CA ALA A 161 7.94 12.69 2.05
C ALA A 161 9.14 13.44 1.46
N LEU A 162 10.12 13.81 2.29
CA LEU A 162 11.35 14.48 1.84
C LEU A 162 12.16 13.61 0.86
N THR A 163 12.15 12.28 1.06
CA THR A 163 12.83 11.34 0.17
C THR A 163 12.20 11.33 -1.22
N MET A 164 10.87 11.38 -1.31
CA MET A 164 10.16 11.50 -2.60
C MET A 164 10.38 12.88 -3.24
N GLU A 165 10.29 13.95 -2.45
CA GLU A 165 10.53 15.34 -2.90
C GLU A 165 11.96 15.52 -3.44
N SER A 166 12.96 14.83 -2.88
CA SER A 166 14.35 14.87 -3.35
C SER A 166 14.56 14.32 -4.76
N GLU A 167 13.56 13.57 -5.27
CA GLU A 167 13.54 13.02 -6.63
C GLU A 167 12.65 13.85 -7.58
N GLY A 168 12.32 15.07 -7.21
CA GLY A 168 11.54 16.01 -8.02
C GLY A 168 10.04 15.71 -8.05
N LEU A 169 9.54 14.90 -7.12
CA LEU A 169 8.12 14.62 -7.00
C LEU A 169 7.41 15.71 -6.19
N SER A 170 6.26 16.17 -6.68
CA SER A 170 5.33 17.02 -5.90
C SER A 170 4.50 16.12 -4.99
N VAL A 171 4.67 16.23 -3.66
CA VAL A 171 4.09 15.31 -2.68
C VAL A 171 2.97 15.96 -1.89
N GLN A 172 1.79 15.33 -1.90
CA GLN A 172 0.68 15.65 -1.01
C GLN A 172 0.68 14.67 0.17
N ARG A 173 0.61 15.21 1.38
CA ARG A 173 0.65 14.48 2.65
C ARG A 173 -0.77 14.23 3.14
N LEU A 174 -1.19 12.98 3.21
CA LEU A 174 -2.55 12.57 3.46
C LEU A 174 -2.64 11.56 4.60
N LEU A 175 -3.81 11.54 5.24
CA LEU A 175 -4.23 10.53 6.20
C LEU A 175 -5.20 9.56 5.51
N LEU A 176 -4.99 8.30 5.76
CA LEU A 176 -5.90 7.22 5.43
C LEU A 176 -6.64 6.83 6.71
N PRO A 177 -7.91 7.23 6.86
CA PRO A 177 -8.69 6.85 8.02
C PRO A 177 -8.88 5.33 8.05
N LYS A 178 -8.66 4.73 9.21
CA LYS A 178 -8.86 3.30 9.41
C LYS A 178 -10.01 3.08 10.38
N GLU A 179 -10.93 2.23 9.99
CA GLU A 179 -11.97 1.75 10.91
C GLU A 179 -11.31 0.98 12.06
N GLY A 180 -11.40 1.49 13.29
CA GLY A 180 -10.81 0.86 14.48
C GLY A 180 -9.65 1.62 15.12
N GLY A 181 -9.34 2.85 14.67
CA GLY A 181 -8.53 3.81 15.42
C GLY A 181 -7.04 3.89 15.09
N GLU A 182 -6.48 2.98 14.29
CA GLU A 182 -5.12 3.16 13.77
C GLU A 182 -5.18 3.87 12.40
N GLU A 183 -4.58 5.04 12.31
CA GLU A 183 -4.44 5.79 11.07
C GLU A 183 -3.16 5.36 10.36
N SER A 184 -3.17 5.26 9.04
CA SER A 184 -1.95 5.22 8.22
C SER A 184 -1.78 6.51 7.44
N GLY A 185 -0.53 6.83 7.09
CA GLY A 185 -0.23 7.92 6.19
C GLY A 185 -0.30 7.47 4.74
N VAL A 186 -0.63 8.39 3.86
CA VAL A 186 -0.48 8.21 2.41
C VAL A 186 0.28 9.43 1.86
N LEU A 187 1.34 9.16 1.11
CA LEU A 187 2.02 10.15 0.31
C LEU A 187 1.55 10.00 -1.14
N PHE A 188 0.86 11.01 -1.65
CA PHE A 188 0.35 11.02 -3.01
C PHE A 188 1.16 12.00 -3.84
N ALA A 189 1.78 11.53 -4.92
CA ALA A 189 2.80 12.31 -5.62
C ALA A 189 2.68 12.22 -7.14
N ALA A 190 3.18 13.26 -7.82
CA ALA A 190 3.37 13.28 -9.26
C ALA A 190 4.65 14.03 -9.64
N ARG A 191 5.07 13.89 -10.91
CA ARG A 191 6.26 14.58 -11.43
C ARG A 191 6.09 16.09 -11.56
N GLU A 192 4.87 16.55 -11.84
CA GLU A 192 4.60 17.95 -12.14
C GLU A 192 4.03 18.68 -10.92
N ALA A 193 4.46 19.91 -10.71
CA ALA A 193 3.89 20.77 -9.68
C ALA A 193 2.39 21.03 -9.97
N GLY A 194 1.53 20.75 -8.95
CA GLY A 194 0.08 20.86 -9.10
C GLY A 194 -0.64 19.58 -9.48
N SER A 195 0.07 18.54 -9.86
CA SER A 195 -0.42 17.17 -10.02
C SER A 195 0.09 16.28 -8.89
N PRO A 196 -0.63 15.22 -8.51
CA PRO A 196 -1.96 14.85 -8.98
C PRO A 196 -3.05 15.68 -8.32
N VAL A 197 -4.09 16.00 -9.07
CA VAL A 197 -5.29 16.61 -8.48
C VAL A 197 -6.11 15.48 -7.88
N LEU A 198 -6.14 15.40 -6.56
CA LEU A 198 -7.06 14.48 -5.88
C LEU A 198 -8.51 14.89 -6.20
N PRO A 199 -9.38 13.92 -6.49
CA PRO A 199 -10.82 14.21 -6.63
C PRO A 199 -11.34 14.96 -5.41
N ALA A 200 -12.23 15.95 -5.62
CA ALA A 200 -12.75 16.81 -4.56
C ALA A 200 -13.53 16.02 -3.48
N ASP A 201 -14.08 14.88 -3.85
CA ASP A 201 -14.82 13.95 -3.00
C ASP A 201 -13.97 12.82 -2.40
N THR A 202 -12.64 12.89 -2.55
CA THR A 202 -11.77 11.87 -1.97
C THR A 202 -11.91 11.85 -0.45
N PRO A 203 -12.06 10.67 0.17
CA PRO A 203 -12.10 10.54 1.61
C PRO A 203 -10.71 10.65 2.28
N LEU A 204 -9.64 10.82 1.49
CA LEU A 204 -8.30 11.08 2.01
C LEU A 204 -8.23 12.49 2.62
N GLN A 205 -7.75 12.59 3.85
CA GLN A 205 -7.66 13.86 4.57
C GLN A 205 -6.24 14.41 4.49
N ARG A 206 -6.10 15.73 4.29
CA ARG A 206 -4.77 16.34 4.34
C ARG A 206 -4.24 16.30 5.77
N VAL A 207 -2.98 15.91 5.91
CA VAL A 207 -2.27 16.01 7.20
C VAL A 207 -2.15 17.48 7.55
N LYS A 208 -2.70 17.86 8.71
CA LYS A 208 -2.43 19.18 9.31
C LYS A 208 -1.02 19.12 9.87
N GLU A 209 -0.14 19.96 9.36
CA GLU A 209 1.17 20.10 10.02
C GLU A 209 0.96 20.57 11.46
N PRO A 210 1.57 19.89 12.45
CA PRO A 210 1.44 20.30 13.83
C PRO A 210 2.04 21.70 13.98
N THR A 211 1.18 22.67 14.28
CA THR A 211 1.59 24.02 14.63
C THR A 211 2.24 23.97 16.02
N GLY A 212 3.54 24.22 16.08
CA GLY A 212 4.27 24.42 17.36
C GLY A 212 5.05 23.22 17.91
N THR A 213 5.04 22.07 17.27
CA THR A 213 5.96 21.00 17.63
C THR A 213 7.18 21.09 16.70
N GLU A 214 8.34 21.42 17.22
CA GLU A 214 9.60 21.29 16.47
C GLU A 214 9.85 19.83 16.17
N ILE A 215 9.40 19.39 15.01
CA ILE A 215 9.81 18.09 14.50
C ILE A 215 11.28 18.25 14.12
N PRO A 216 12.17 17.42 14.67
CA PRO A 216 13.59 17.52 14.35
C PRO A 216 13.83 17.49 12.83
N PRO A 217 14.85 18.15 12.32
CA PRO A 217 15.18 18.11 10.91
C PRO A 217 15.43 16.66 10.50
N VAL A 218 14.72 16.20 9.47
CA VAL A 218 14.86 14.85 8.94
C VAL A 218 15.71 14.88 7.66
N GLY A 219 16.35 13.75 7.35
CA GLY A 219 17.16 13.59 6.13
C GLY A 219 16.50 12.68 5.10
N VAL A 220 17.06 12.70 3.90
CA VAL A 220 16.68 11.82 2.79
C VAL A 220 17.12 10.39 3.07
N ASN A 221 16.21 9.44 2.93
CA ASN A 221 16.49 8.02 3.08
C ASN A 221 17.19 7.46 1.83
N ARG A 222 18.40 6.95 1.98
CA ARG A 222 19.25 6.46 0.89
C ARG A 222 19.73 5.04 1.15
N LEU A 223 20.10 4.30 0.10
CA LEU A 223 20.65 2.94 0.24
C LEU A 223 21.85 2.86 1.19
N ASN A 224 22.77 3.80 1.09
CA ASN A 224 23.97 3.88 1.91
C ASN A 224 23.77 4.66 3.23
N ARG A 225 22.58 5.18 3.47
CA ARG A 225 22.21 5.91 4.70
C ARG A 225 20.73 5.69 5.02
N PRO A 226 20.38 4.54 5.66
CA PRO A 226 19.00 4.12 5.91
C PRO A 226 18.36 4.86 7.10
N LEU A 227 18.16 6.17 6.98
CA LEU A 227 17.66 7.04 8.06
C LEU A 227 16.26 6.67 8.53
N LEU A 228 15.43 6.13 7.64
CA LEU A 228 14.06 5.73 7.97
C LEU A 228 14.03 4.70 9.11
N LEU A 229 14.92 3.72 9.10
CA LEU A 229 15.00 2.71 10.16
C LEU A 229 15.29 3.34 11.52
N ASN A 230 16.22 4.30 11.56
CA ASN A 230 16.56 5.00 12.80
C ASN A 230 15.36 5.77 13.35
N TYR A 231 14.63 6.50 12.50
CA TYR A 231 13.43 7.23 12.92
C TYR A 231 12.32 6.30 13.41
N LEU A 232 12.10 5.17 12.76
CA LEU A 232 11.11 4.17 13.20
C LEU A 232 11.47 3.60 14.58
N GLU A 233 12.73 3.23 14.80
CA GLU A 233 13.19 2.71 16.09
C GLU A 233 13.12 3.75 17.21
N GLU A 234 13.52 4.99 16.94
CA GLU A 234 13.49 6.08 17.94
C GLU A 234 12.07 6.44 18.36
N GLU A 235 11.13 6.44 17.41
CA GLU A 235 9.73 6.78 17.68
C GLU A 235 8.98 5.62 18.34
N GLU A 236 9.36 4.36 18.05
CA GLU A 236 8.80 3.19 18.72
C GLU A 236 9.22 3.12 20.21
N LYS A 237 10.44 3.55 20.55
CA LYS A 237 10.94 3.62 21.94
C LYS A 237 10.25 4.70 22.78
N LYS A 238 9.54 5.64 22.17
CA LYS A 238 8.83 6.74 22.87
C LYS A 238 7.38 6.41 23.21
N LYS A 239 6.87 5.27 22.73
CA LYS A 239 5.51 4.76 23.03
C LYS A 239 5.49 3.91 24.28
#